data_f94df4cd85641f93ce0c23ae7816bfc1
#
_entry.id   f94df4cd85641f93ce0c23ae7816bfc1
#
_cell.length_a   1.000
_cell.length_b   1.000
_cell.length_c   1.000
_cell.angle_alpha   90.00
_cell.angle_beta   90.00
_cell.angle_gamma   90.00
#
_symmetry.space_group_name_H-M   'P 1'
#
loop_
_entity.id
_entity.type
_entity.pdbx_description
1 polymer ?
#
loop_
_entity_poly.entity_id
_entity_poly.type
_entity_poly.pdbx_seq_one_letter_code
_entity_poly.pdbx_strand_id
1 'polypeptide(L)'
;MTSHSDILIVGAGPAGLSFAAEMAGSGLSVTLIEKSPLDILQNPPYDGREIALTHVSKAIMQRLGMWQRIAEHEIYPLRDAKVLNGQSSYQLHFPQPTEARGEPADCLGYLISNHNIRKAAYDTVAGLDNVQILCGTGVKSVHTTPAEARVVLENGETLSASLLLAADSRFSQTRRQLGIGCDMHDYSRTMFVCRMKHSLSNQHTAYECFHYGRTIALLPLEAHLTNTVITVDSDQADALRALSPEALAASVQKQLGNRLGEMELVSDVHAYPLVGMIAQRCYATRSALIGDAAVGMHPVTAHGFNLGLASADTLAKLVIEAARQGKDIAAPALLSQYDTKHMLHAKPLYHGTNMLLKLFTDETPPAKLLRGMVLRVSNNLPPLKKLITRQLTG
;
A
#
# COMPACT_ATOMS: atom_id res chain seq x y z
N MET A 1 -27.81 2.73 24.81
CA MET A 1 -26.82 3.66 25.42
C MET A 1 -25.80 4.00 24.37
N THR A 2 -25.41 5.25 24.20
CA THR A 2 -24.36 5.63 23.26
C THR A 2 -23.02 5.41 23.95
N SER A 3 -22.19 4.51 23.43
CA SER A 3 -20.81 4.35 23.89
C SER A 3 -19.95 5.48 23.31
N HIS A 4 -19.10 6.10 24.11
CA HIS A 4 -18.21 7.19 23.71
C HIS A 4 -16.75 6.74 23.81
N SER A 5 -15.97 7.06 22.76
CA SER A 5 -14.53 6.93 22.72
C SER A 5 -13.90 8.25 22.29
N ASP A 6 -12.65 8.51 22.58
CA ASP A 6 -11.98 9.69 22.05
C ASP A 6 -11.84 9.60 20.53
N ILE A 7 -11.58 8.40 20.01
CA ILE A 7 -11.34 8.14 18.59
C ILE A 7 -12.14 6.92 18.11
N LEU A 8 -12.89 7.08 17.02
CA LEU A 8 -13.48 5.97 16.26
C LEU A 8 -12.69 5.78 14.96
N ILE A 9 -12.41 4.53 14.60
CA ILE A 9 -11.73 4.17 13.35
C ILE A 9 -12.61 3.19 12.59
N VAL A 10 -12.98 3.52 11.36
CA VAL A 10 -13.71 2.60 10.47
C VAL A 10 -12.71 1.90 9.57
N GLY A 11 -12.56 0.59 9.78
CA GLY A 11 -11.63 -0.29 9.07
C GLY A 11 -10.42 -0.68 9.91
N ALA A 12 -10.29 -1.98 10.21
CA ALA A 12 -9.14 -2.59 10.89
C ALA A 12 -8.13 -3.18 9.88
N GLY A 13 -7.92 -2.47 8.78
CA GLY A 13 -6.78 -2.72 7.88
C GLY A 13 -5.47 -2.18 8.47
N PRO A 14 -4.30 -2.42 7.78
CA PRO A 14 -3.00 -2.00 8.32
C PRO A 14 -2.92 -0.53 8.71
N ALA A 15 -3.53 0.39 7.95
CA ALA A 15 -3.51 1.82 8.28
C ALA A 15 -4.31 2.14 9.57
N GLY A 16 -5.51 1.58 9.72
CA GLY A 16 -6.34 1.77 10.92
C GLY A 16 -5.69 1.15 12.16
N LEU A 17 -5.18 -0.08 12.05
CA LEU A 17 -4.46 -0.75 13.14
C LEU A 17 -3.15 -0.05 13.50
N SER A 18 -2.39 0.45 12.52
CA SER A 18 -1.17 1.23 12.80
C SER A 18 -1.48 2.53 13.54
N PHE A 19 -2.54 3.25 13.14
CA PHE A 19 -2.96 4.43 13.89
C PHE A 19 -3.38 4.07 15.33
N ALA A 20 -4.15 2.99 15.51
CA ALA A 20 -4.54 2.53 16.85
C ALA A 20 -3.31 2.15 17.71
N ALA A 21 -2.30 1.51 17.11
CA ALA A 21 -1.03 1.20 17.79
C ALA A 21 -0.26 2.45 18.24
N GLU A 22 -0.29 3.54 17.45
CA GLU A 22 0.30 4.83 17.87
C GLU A 22 -0.37 5.43 19.11
N MET A 23 -1.64 5.09 19.35
CA MET A 23 -2.37 5.60 20.53
C MET A 23 -2.02 4.87 21.82
N ALA A 24 -1.17 3.84 21.78
CA ALA A 24 -0.68 3.16 22.98
C ALA A 24 -0.01 4.18 23.93
N GLY A 25 -0.45 4.20 25.18
CA GLY A 25 0.07 5.10 26.21
C GLY A 25 -0.25 6.59 26.03
N SER A 26 -1.10 6.96 25.07
CA SER A 26 -1.53 8.35 24.86
C SER A 26 -2.59 8.83 25.87
N GLY A 27 -3.25 7.90 26.56
CA GLY A 27 -4.42 8.18 27.41
C GLY A 27 -5.74 8.32 26.64
N LEU A 28 -5.71 8.25 25.29
CA LEU A 28 -6.90 8.32 24.45
C LEU A 28 -7.51 6.93 24.26
N SER A 29 -8.82 6.83 24.38
CA SER A 29 -9.60 5.62 24.09
C SER A 29 -9.88 5.51 22.58
N VAL A 30 -9.70 4.31 22.03
CA VAL A 30 -9.89 4.03 20.61
C VAL A 30 -10.85 2.88 20.39
N THR A 31 -11.83 3.05 19.53
CA THR A 31 -12.69 1.95 19.07
C THR A 31 -12.53 1.80 17.55
N LEU A 32 -12.09 0.60 17.14
CA LEU A 32 -12.08 0.21 15.72
C LEU A 32 -13.38 -0.54 15.38
N ILE A 33 -13.91 -0.27 14.19
CA ILE A 33 -15.09 -0.94 13.63
C ILE A 33 -14.64 -1.69 12.38
N GLU A 34 -14.83 -3.01 12.35
CA GLU A 34 -14.43 -3.85 11.23
C GLU A 34 -15.56 -4.79 10.83
N LYS A 35 -15.85 -4.81 9.53
CA LYS A 35 -16.91 -5.66 8.96
C LYS A 35 -16.55 -7.14 8.92
N SER A 36 -15.27 -7.45 8.82
CA SER A 36 -14.80 -8.84 8.83
C SER A 36 -14.95 -9.43 10.24
N PRO A 37 -15.22 -10.73 10.35
CA PRO A 37 -15.23 -11.40 11.65
C PRO A 37 -13.80 -11.47 12.25
N LEU A 38 -13.73 -11.69 13.55
CA LEU A 38 -12.49 -11.62 14.33
C LEU A 38 -11.42 -12.61 13.87
N ASP A 39 -11.81 -13.82 13.49
CA ASP A 39 -10.91 -14.87 13.00
C ASP A 39 -10.13 -14.45 11.74
N ILE A 40 -10.75 -13.65 10.86
CA ILE A 40 -10.10 -13.09 9.67
C ILE A 40 -9.06 -12.01 10.01
N LEU A 41 -9.23 -11.29 11.14
CA LEU A 41 -8.22 -10.36 11.62
C LEU A 41 -7.07 -11.10 12.31
N GLN A 42 -7.39 -12.10 13.11
CA GLN A 42 -6.41 -12.93 13.83
C GLN A 42 -5.56 -13.77 12.88
N ASN A 43 -6.18 -14.31 11.84
CA ASN A 43 -5.55 -15.19 10.85
C ASN A 43 -5.90 -14.71 9.44
N PRO A 44 -5.32 -13.60 8.97
CA PRO A 44 -5.61 -13.07 7.65
C PRO A 44 -5.23 -14.09 6.57
N PRO A 45 -6.12 -14.43 5.63
CA PRO A 45 -5.80 -15.34 4.56
C PRO A 45 -4.68 -14.78 3.68
N TYR A 46 -3.84 -15.67 3.14
CA TYR A 46 -2.88 -15.32 2.10
C TYR A 46 -3.61 -14.80 0.88
N ASP A 47 -3.18 -13.68 0.35
CA ASP A 47 -3.83 -12.98 -0.77
C ASP A 47 -2.89 -12.73 -1.96
N GLY A 48 -1.73 -13.38 -1.97
CA GLY A 48 -0.75 -13.31 -3.03
C GLY A 48 0.08 -12.02 -3.08
N ARG A 49 -0.30 -10.97 -2.37
CA ARG A 49 0.37 -9.66 -2.45
C ARG A 49 1.61 -9.61 -1.58
N GLU A 50 2.73 -9.24 -2.19
CA GLU A 50 3.95 -8.85 -1.47
C GLU A 50 4.06 -7.33 -1.48
N ILE A 51 4.33 -6.77 -0.33
CA ILE A 51 4.44 -5.33 -0.13
C ILE A 51 5.91 -4.94 -0.05
N ALA A 52 6.35 -4.07 -0.94
CA ALA A 52 7.69 -3.48 -0.86
C ALA A 52 7.69 -2.32 0.14
N LEU A 53 8.36 -2.53 1.26
CA LEU A 53 8.48 -1.56 2.35
C LEU A 53 9.75 -0.73 2.19
N THR A 54 9.61 0.58 2.32
CA THR A 54 10.75 1.50 2.43
C THR A 54 11.39 1.41 3.82
N HIS A 55 12.62 1.94 3.96
CA HIS A 55 13.29 2.04 5.27
C HIS A 55 12.49 2.89 6.26
N VAL A 56 11.76 3.92 5.79
CA VAL A 56 10.84 4.71 6.64
C VAL A 56 9.74 3.84 7.20
N SER A 57 9.08 3.06 6.35
CA SER A 57 7.99 2.18 6.77
C SER A 57 8.48 1.10 7.73
N LYS A 58 9.67 0.53 7.50
CA LYS A 58 10.34 -0.36 8.45
C LYS A 58 10.52 0.32 9.81
N ALA A 59 11.06 1.54 9.85
CA ALA A 59 11.29 2.27 11.09
C ALA A 59 9.97 2.54 11.86
N ILE A 60 8.90 2.90 11.15
CA ILE A 60 7.57 3.05 11.76
C ILE A 60 7.09 1.70 12.32
N MET A 61 7.14 0.62 11.54
CA MET A 61 6.71 -0.71 11.99
C MET A 61 7.54 -1.22 13.18
N GLN A 62 8.86 -0.92 13.21
CA GLN A 62 9.74 -1.26 14.35
C GLN A 62 9.33 -0.51 15.61
N ARG A 63 9.07 0.79 15.51
CA ARG A 63 8.64 1.63 16.63
C ARG A 63 7.29 1.20 17.20
N LEU A 64 6.38 0.72 16.33
CA LEU A 64 5.08 0.20 16.73
C LEU A 64 5.13 -1.24 17.28
N GLY A 65 6.26 -1.94 17.17
CA GLY A 65 6.37 -3.35 17.56
C GLY A 65 5.79 -4.34 16.54
N MET A 66 5.38 -3.87 15.37
CA MET A 66 4.84 -4.72 14.29
C MET A 66 5.93 -5.54 13.60
N TRP A 67 7.10 -4.94 13.36
CA TRP A 67 8.22 -5.58 12.66
C TRP A 67 8.71 -6.83 13.38
N GLN A 68 8.81 -6.78 14.70
CA GLN A 68 9.30 -7.87 15.55
C GLN A 68 8.32 -9.07 15.63
N ARG A 69 7.09 -8.88 15.15
CA ARG A 69 6.06 -9.93 15.08
C ARG A 69 6.06 -10.68 13.76
N ILE A 70 6.88 -10.24 12.80
CA ILE A 70 7.06 -10.92 11.51
C ILE A 70 8.28 -11.81 11.60
N ALA A 71 8.14 -13.08 11.23
CA ALA A 71 9.24 -14.03 11.25
C ALA A 71 10.36 -13.59 10.28
N GLU A 72 11.61 -13.69 10.70
CA GLU A 72 12.76 -13.19 9.92
C GLU A 72 12.84 -13.79 8.51
N HIS A 73 12.49 -15.08 8.37
CA HIS A 73 12.47 -15.78 7.08
C HIS A 73 11.34 -15.35 6.15
N GLU A 74 10.38 -14.54 6.61
CA GLU A 74 9.31 -13.92 5.82
C GLU A 74 9.62 -12.46 5.43
N ILE A 75 10.83 -11.99 5.73
CA ILE A 75 11.31 -10.64 5.40
C ILE A 75 12.39 -10.77 4.33
N TYR A 76 12.06 -10.40 3.10
CA TYR A 76 12.95 -10.58 1.96
C TYR A 76 13.60 -9.25 1.56
N PRO A 77 14.94 -9.14 1.59
CA PRO A 77 15.62 -7.90 1.17
C PRO A 77 15.55 -7.72 -0.34
N LEU A 78 15.12 -6.55 -0.76
CA LEU A 78 15.15 -6.09 -2.15
C LEU A 78 16.46 -5.35 -2.38
N ARG A 79 17.46 -6.00 -2.96
CA ARG A 79 18.80 -5.43 -3.09
C ARG A 79 19.00 -4.62 -4.36
N ASP A 80 18.38 -5.04 -5.43
CA ASP A 80 18.58 -4.50 -6.77
C ASP A 80 17.23 -4.38 -7.50
N ALA A 81 17.09 -3.39 -8.39
CA ALA A 81 15.89 -3.25 -9.19
C ALA A 81 16.21 -2.83 -10.62
N LYS A 82 15.54 -3.46 -11.59
CA LYS A 82 15.73 -3.24 -13.02
C LYS A 82 14.41 -3.04 -13.73
N VAL A 83 14.35 -1.98 -14.56
CA VAL A 83 13.20 -1.71 -15.42
C VAL A 83 13.59 -2.04 -16.85
N LEU A 84 12.82 -2.93 -17.48
CA LEU A 84 13.02 -3.41 -18.85
C LEU A 84 11.92 -2.86 -19.75
N ASN A 85 12.26 -2.56 -21.01
CA ASN A 85 11.32 -2.03 -21.99
C ASN A 85 11.32 -2.91 -23.27
N GLY A 86 10.35 -3.79 -23.37
CA GLY A 86 10.19 -4.71 -24.49
C GLY A 86 11.44 -5.58 -24.70
N GLN A 87 11.88 -5.70 -25.96
CA GLN A 87 13.09 -6.44 -26.33
C GLN A 87 14.37 -5.59 -26.30
N SER A 88 14.29 -4.35 -25.78
CA SER A 88 15.46 -3.48 -25.66
C SER A 88 16.51 -4.11 -24.75
N SER A 89 17.77 -4.12 -25.17
CA SER A 89 18.90 -4.47 -24.31
C SER A 89 19.17 -3.41 -23.23
N TYR A 90 18.62 -2.21 -23.39
CA TYR A 90 18.78 -1.12 -22.45
C TYR A 90 17.83 -1.30 -21.27
N GLN A 91 18.39 -1.20 -20.06
CA GLN A 91 17.65 -1.30 -18.80
C GLN A 91 17.95 -0.09 -17.90
N LEU A 92 16.94 0.39 -17.20
CA LEU A 92 17.16 1.33 -16.10
C LEU A 92 17.47 0.50 -14.84
N HIS A 93 18.60 0.78 -14.23
CA HIS A 93 19.14 -0.02 -13.15
C HIS A 93 19.29 0.82 -11.87
N PHE A 94 18.71 0.33 -10.79
CA PHE A 94 18.85 0.83 -9.43
C PHE A 94 19.65 -0.20 -8.62
N PRO A 95 20.99 -0.04 -8.54
CA PRO A 95 21.83 -0.99 -7.83
C PRO A 95 21.62 -0.92 -6.33
N GLN A 96 22.08 -1.96 -5.65
CA GLN A 96 22.12 -2.02 -4.19
C GLN A 96 22.72 -0.73 -3.63
N PRO A 97 22.00 -0.02 -2.73
CA PRO A 97 22.52 1.19 -2.12
C PRO A 97 23.57 0.86 -1.05
N THR A 98 24.42 1.81 -0.78
CA THR A 98 25.34 1.75 0.39
C THR A 98 24.77 2.54 1.57
N GLU A 99 23.77 3.38 1.30
CA GLU A 99 23.17 4.29 2.28
C GLU A 99 21.70 4.53 1.93
N ALA A 100 20.86 4.62 2.95
CA ALA A 100 19.49 5.09 2.85
C ALA A 100 19.25 6.12 3.96
N ARG A 101 18.86 7.36 3.61
CA ARG A 101 18.58 8.46 4.54
C ARG A 101 19.71 8.83 5.49
N GLY A 102 20.96 8.67 5.08
CA GLY A 102 22.14 8.97 5.90
C GLY A 102 22.58 7.82 6.80
N GLU A 103 21.89 6.68 6.75
CA GLU A 103 22.27 5.47 7.48
C GLU A 103 22.78 4.39 6.53
N PRO A 104 23.74 3.55 6.93
CA PRO A 104 24.20 2.42 6.13
C PRO A 104 23.03 1.51 5.71
N ALA A 105 22.97 1.16 4.43
CA ALA A 105 21.94 0.27 3.90
C ALA A 105 22.53 -0.67 2.85
N ASP A 106 22.06 -1.92 2.87
CA ASP A 106 22.46 -2.98 1.95
C ASP A 106 21.33 -3.43 1.02
N CYS A 107 20.20 -2.75 1.05
CA CYS A 107 19.03 -3.03 0.22
C CYS A 107 18.20 -1.76 -0.06
N LEU A 108 17.44 -1.79 -1.14
CA LEU A 108 16.49 -0.74 -1.51
C LEU A 108 15.28 -0.70 -0.57
N GLY A 109 14.93 -1.84 0.02
CA GLY A 109 13.79 -2.01 0.90
C GLY A 109 13.55 -3.49 1.19
N TYR A 110 12.35 -3.81 1.66
CA TYR A 110 12.00 -5.15 2.12
C TYR A 110 10.67 -5.58 1.52
N LEU A 111 10.58 -6.84 1.11
CA LEU A 111 9.33 -7.45 0.68
C LEU A 111 8.76 -8.29 1.82
N ILE A 112 7.49 -8.08 2.12
CA ILE A 112 6.76 -8.82 3.14
C ILE A 112 5.34 -9.09 2.62
N SER A 113 4.84 -10.31 2.84
CA SER A 113 3.49 -10.67 2.46
C SER A 113 2.45 -9.82 3.19
N ASN A 114 1.43 -9.35 2.47
CA ASN A 114 0.39 -8.49 3.02
C ASN A 114 -0.34 -9.15 4.21
N HIS A 115 -0.58 -10.46 4.18
CA HIS A 115 -1.22 -11.17 5.29
C HIS A 115 -0.35 -11.15 6.57
N ASN A 116 0.98 -11.25 6.46
CA ASN A 116 1.90 -11.14 7.60
C ASN A 116 1.88 -9.73 8.20
N ILE A 117 1.83 -8.70 7.34
CA ILE A 117 1.70 -7.31 7.81
C ILE A 117 0.36 -7.11 8.54
N ARG A 118 -0.74 -7.64 7.99
CA ARG A 118 -2.07 -7.55 8.61
C ARG A 118 -2.11 -8.25 9.96
N LYS A 119 -1.54 -9.47 10.03
CA LYS A 119 -1.44 -10.22 11.28
C LYS A 119 -0.60 -9.46 12.32
N ALA A 120 0.58 -9.01 11.95
CA ALA A 120 1.47 -8.26 12.84
C ALA A 120 0.81 -6.97 13.36
N ALA A 121 0.05 -6.27 12.50
CA ALA A 121 -0.70 -5.08 12.89
C ALA A 121 -1.80 -5.42 13.91
N TYR A 122 -2.58 -6.47 13.68
CA TYR A 122 -3.59 -6.95 14.61
C TYR A 122 -2.97 -7.38 15.96
N ASP A 123 -1.95 -8.24 15.93
CA ASP A 123 -1.27 -8.75 17.12
C ASP A 123 -0.62 -7.63 17.96
N THR A 124 -0.28 -6.50 17.34
CA THR A 124 0.24 -5.32 18.04
C THR A 124 -0.86 -4.60 18.83
N VAL A 125 -2.07 -4.58 18.31
CA VAL A 125 -3.19 -3.80 18.87
C VAL A 125 -4.04 -4.62 19.83
N ALA A 126 -4.16 -5.93 19.61
CA ALA A 126 -5.08 -6.81 20.34
C ALA A 126 -4.86 -6.88 21.87
N GLY A 127 -3.68 -6.49 22.35
CA GLY A 127 -3.35 -6.47 23.79
C GLY A 127 -3.33 -5.07 24.43
N LEU A 128 -3.78 -4.02 23.71
CA LEU A 128 -3.78 -2.66 24.21
C LEU A 128 -5.05 -2.37 25.02
N ASP A 129 -4.90 -1.97 26.28
CA ASP A 129 -6.03 -1.71 27.21
C ASP A 129 -6.93 -0.54 26.77
N ASN A 130 -6.36 0.40 26.00
CA ASN A 130 -7.09 1.59 25.54
C ASN A 130 -7.71 1.39 24.13
N VAL A 131 -7.64 0.19 23.55
CA VAL A 131 -8.16 -0.10 22.21
C VAL A 131 -9.19 -1.22 22.23
N GLN A 132 -10.39 -0.92 21.73
CA GLN A 132 -11.46 -1.89 21.50
C GLN A 132 -11.63 -2.16 20.00
N ILE A 133 -11.79 -3.42 19.59
CA ILE A 133 -12.08 -3.79 18.22
C ILE A 133 -13.47 -4.44 18.15
N LEU A 134 -14.38 -3.80 17.42
CA LEU A 134 -15.72 -4.32 17.13
C LEU A 134 -15.69 -4.99 15.74
N CYS A 135 -15.68 -6.30 15.73
CA CYS A 135 -15.63 -7.11 14.52
C CYS A 135 -17.02 -7.62 14.10
N GLY A 136 -17.18 -7.97 12.82
CA GLY A 136 -18.40 -8.56 12.27
C GLY A 136 -19.55 -7.56 12.13
N THR A 137 -19.27 -6.26 12.14
CA THR A 137 -20.27 -5.21 11.99
C THR A 137 -19.77 -4.10 11.07
N GLY A 138 -20.66 -3.66 10.16
CA GLY A 138 -20.41 -2.54 9.26
C GLY A 138 -20.98 -1.23 9.78
N VAL A 139 -20.58 -0.14 9.14
CA VAL A 139 -21.11 1.20 9.39
C VAL A 139 -22.29 1.47 8.47
N LYS A 140 -23.47 1.73 9.07
CA LYS A 140 -24.67 2.11 8.34
C LYS A 140 -24.69 3.60 7.98
N SER A 141 -24.37 4.47 8.95
CA SER A 141 -24.35 5.91 8.72
C SER A 141 -23.34 6.62 9.60
N VAL A 142 -22.84 7.75 9.08
CA VAL A 142 -21.92 8.66 9.77
C VAL A 142 -22.53 10.05 9.80
N HIS A 143 -22.46 10.69 10.97
CA HIS A 143 -22.88 12.07 11.16
C HIS A 143 -21.85 12.82 12.00
N THR A 144 -21.43 13.99 11.54
CA THR A 144 -20.45 14.82 12.26
C THR A 144 -21.00 16.21 12.50
N THR A 145 -20.77 16.70 13.71
CA THR A 145 -21.09 18.08 14.14
C THR A 145 -19.84 18.74 14.68
N PRO A 146 -19.83 20.03 14.96
CA PRO A 146 -18.69 20.66 15.65
C PRO A 146 -18.41 20.08 17.04
N ALA A 147 -19.40 19.43 17.68
CA ALA A 147 -19.25 18.86 19.03
C ALA A 147 -18.71 17.42 19.00
N GLU A 148 -19.21 16.58 18.10
CA GLU A 148 -18.88 15.14 18.07
C GLU A 148 -19.02 14.53 16.68
N ALA A 149 -18.35 13.41 16.45
CA ALA A 149 -18.64 12.46 15.39
C ALA A 149 -19.50 11.32 15.93
N ARG A 150 -20.52 10.90 15.16
CA ARG A 150 -21.44 9.81 15.51
C ARG A 150 -21.52 8.79 14.39
N VAL A 151 -21.45 7.51 14.76
CA VAL A 151 -21.53 6.38 13.82
C VAL A 151 -22.68 5.48 14.26
N VAL A 152 -23.55 5.12 13.32
CA VAL A 152 -24.58 4.09 13.53
C VAL A 152 -24.11 2.81 12.83
N LEU A 153 -24.05 1.72 13.59
CA LEU A 153 -23.67 0.40 13.08
C LEU A 153 -24.85 -0.29 12.39
N GLU A 154 -24.57 -1.32 11.58
CA GLU A 154 -25.62 -2.11 10.90
C GLU A 154 -26.56 -2.83 11.88
N ASN A 155 -26.09 -3.18 13.09
CA ASN A 155 -26.90 -3.75 14.16
C ASN A 155 -27.77 -2.72 14.90
N GLY A 156 -27.71 -1.44 14.51
CA GLY A 156 -28.47 -0.34 15.12
C GLY A 156 -27.81 0.32 16.32
N GLU A 157 -26.69 -0.17 16.79
CA GLU A 157 -25.90 0.47 17.86
C GLU A 157 -25.33 1.81 17.39
N THR A 158 -25.27 2.79 18.32
CA THR A 158 -24.72 4.10 18.02
C THR A 158 -23.48 4.36 18.87
N LEU A 159 -22.40 4.75 18.22
CA LEU A 159 -21.12 5.13 18.84
C LEU A 159 -20.87 6.61 18.59
N SER A 160 -20.20 7.27 19.54
CA SER A 160 -19.76 8.67 19.38
C SER A 160 -18.29 8.83 19.72
N ALA A 161 -17.66 9.86 19.11
CA ALA A 161 -16.26 10.19 19.38
C ALA A 161 -15.96 11.67 19.17
N SER A 162 -14.82 12.08 19.72
CA SER A 162 -14.24 13.38 19.44
C SER A 162 -13.65 13.45 18.02
N LEU A 163 -13.06 12.34 17.54
CA LEU A 163 -12.46 12.22 16.21
C LEU A 163 -12.87 10.91 15.53
N LEU A 164 -13.27 10.97 14.26
CA LEU A 164 -13.56 9.82 13.42
C LEU A 164 -12.50 9.67 12.33
N LEU A 165 -11.97 8.44 12.15
CA LEU A 165 -11.07 8.11 11.07
C LEU A 165 -11.71 7.13 10.09
N ALA A 166 -11.64 7.45 8.79
CA ALA A 166 -11.97 6.53 7.72
C ALA A 166 -10.68 5.82 7.24
N ALA A 167 -10.63 4.51 7.44
CA ALA A 167 -9.57 3.60 7.01
C ALA A 167 -10.15 2.40 6.23
N ASP A 168 -11.34 2.56 5.65
CA ASP A 168 -12.20 1.54 5.04
C ASP A 168 -11.97 1.37 3.53
N SER A 169 -10.72 1.52 3.10
CA SER A 169 -10.20 1.28 1.75
C SER A 169 -10.55 2.37 0.70
N ARG A 170 -10.05 2.15 -0.55
CA ARG A 170 -10.22 3.10 -1.67
C ARG A 170 -11.67 3.36 -2.08
N PHE A 171 -12.57 2.41 -1.83
CA PHE A 171 -14.00 2.54 -2.07
C PHE A 171 -14.77 3.01 -0.83
N SER A 172 -14.11 3.69 0.10
CA SER A 172 -14.61 4.14 1.39
C SER A 172 -16.04 4.68 1.33
N GLN A 173 -16.94 4.01 2.04
CA GLN A 173 -18.30 4.50 2.27
C GLN A 173 -18.31 5.64 3.29
N THR A 174 -17.44 5.55 4.29
CA THR A 174 -17.25 6.60 5.31
C THR A 174 -16.86 7.92 4.67
N ARG A 175 -15.87 7.92 3.75
CA ARG A 175 -15.48 9.13 2.98
C ARG A 175 -16.69 9.74 2.26
N ARG A 176 -17.49 8.91 1.56
CA ARG A 176 -18.67 9.39 0.83
C ARG A 176 -19.70 10.01 1.74
N GLN A 177 -19.97 9.39 2.89
CA GLN A 177 -20.92 9.90 3.88
C GLN A 177 -20.42 11.19 4.56
N LEU A 178 -19.10 11.38 4.65
CA LEU A 178 -18.47 12.63 5.10
C LEU A 178 -18.51 13.76 4.04
N GLY A 179 -19.07 13.50 2.85
CA GLY A 179 -19.14 14.49 1.77
C GLY A 179 -17.78 14.83 1.16
N ILE A 180 -16.81 13.91 1.24
CA ILE A 180 -15.48 14.11 0.66
C ILE A 180 -15.42 13.46 -0.72
N GLY A 181 -15.33 14.30 -1.76
CA GLY A 181 -15.15 13.86 -3.15
C GLY A 181 -13.77 13.25 -3.39
N CYS A 182 -13.65 12.49 -4.48
CA CYS A 182 -12.37 11.94 -4.92
C CYS A 182 -12.32 11.84 -6.44
N ASP A 183 -11.11 11.83 -6.98
CA ASP A 183 -10.85 11.46 -8.37
C ASP A 183 -10.54 9.97 -8.41
N MET A 184 -11.35 9.20 -9.15
CA MET A 184 -11.14 7.78 -9.37
C MET A 184 -10.67 7.54 -10.80
N HIS A 185 -9.68 6.68 -10.95
CA HIS A 185 -9.16 6.27 -12.24
C HIS A 185 -9.17 4.75 -12.36
N ASP A 186 -10.08 4.24 -13.20
CA ASP A 186 -10.06 2.83 -13.61
C ASP A 186 -9.02 2.69 -14.74
N TYR A 187 -8.00 1.86 -14.50
CA TYR A 187 -6.96 1.61 -15.49
C TYR A 187 -7.42 0.62 -16.57
N SER A 188 -8.61 0.05 -16.45
CA SER A 188 -9.13 -1.03 -17.31
C SER A 188 -8.15 -2.20 -17.42
N ARG A 189 -7.46 -2.50 -16.32
CA ARG A 189 -6.45 -3.55 -16.20
C ARG A 189 -6.70 -4.42 -14.99
N THR A 190 -6.31 -5.68 -15.13
CA THR A 190 -6.36 -6.67 -14.05
C THR A 190 -4.94 -7.15 -13.76
N MET A 191 -4.57 -7.13 -12.50
CA MET A 191 -3.33 -7.65 -11.95
C MET A 191 -3.55 -9.06 -11.42
N PHE A 192 -2.73 -10.00 -11.88
CA PHE A 192 -2.65 -11.37 -11.36
C PHE A 192 -1.37 -11.51 -10.54
N VAL A 193 -1.47 -12.10 -9.37
CA VAL A 193 -0.33 -12.31 -8.47
C VAL A 193 -0.24 -13.77 -8.08
N CYS A 194 0.97 -14.32 -8.17
CA CYS A 194 1.27 -15.70 -7.81
C CYS A 194 2.75 -15.86 -7.47
N ARG A 195 3.11 -16.95 -6.80
CA ARG A 195 4.52 -17.31 -6.56
C ARG A 195 4.99 -18.32 -7.60
N MET A 196 6.19 -18.11 -8.13
CA MET A 196 6.82 -19.01 -9.09
C MET A 196 8.22 -19.39 -8.61
N LYS A 197 8.53 -20.69 -8.62
CA LYS A 197 9.89 -21.21 -8.50
C LYS A 197 10.60 -21.08 -9.85
N HIS A 198 11.93 -21.02 -9.82
CA HIS A 198 12.75 -20.93 -11.01
C HIS A 198 14.15 -21.54 -10.81
N SER A 199 14.75 -22.04 -11.91
CA SER A 199 16.00 -22.79 -11.85
C SER A 199 17.25 -21.94 -11.68
N LEU A 200 17.25 -20.68 -12.14
CA LEU A 200 18.36 -19.72 -11.98
C LEU A 200 18.06 -18.72 -10.87
N SER A 201 19.08 -18.34 -10.09
CA SER A 201 18.89 -17.39 -8.99
C SER A 201 18.46 -15.99 -9.48
N ASN A 202 17.50 -15.37 -8.77
CA ASN A 202 17.07 -13.98 -8.99
C ASN A 202 18.05 -12.94 -8.42
N GLN A 203 19.04 -13.34 -7.63
CA GLN A 203 20.05 -12.46 -7.01
C GLN A 203 19.45 -11.29 -6.21
N HIS A 204 18.29 -11.48 -5.58
CA HIS A 204 17.52 -10.46 -4.87
C HIS A 204 17.22 -9.21 -5.71
N THR A 205 17.07 -9.40 -7.03
CA THR A 205 16.78 -8.35 -8.00
C THR A 205 15.29 -8.35 -8.35
N ALA A 206 14.62 -7.21 -8.16
CA ALA A 206 13.29 -6.99 -8.72
C ALA A 206 13.39 -6.62 -10.20
N TYR A 207 12.44 -7.09 -10.98
CA TYR A 207 12.29 -6.72 -12.37
C TYR A 207 10.91 -6.13 -12.62
N GLU A 208 10.87 -4.96 -13.27
CA GLU A 208 9.65 -4.40 -13.84
C GLU A 208 9.78 -4.47 -15.36
N CYS A 209 9.04 -5.38 -15.99
CA CYS A 209 9.15 -5.71 -17.40
C CYS A 209 7.95 -5.15 -18.15
N PHE A 210 8.10 -3.98 -18.76
CA PHE A 210 7.10 -3.40 -19.65
C PHE A 210 7.22 -4.05 -21.04
N HIS A 211 6.33 -4.99 -21.33
CA HIS A 211 6.20 -5.60 -22.64
C HIS A 211 4.93 -5.08 -23.34
N TYR A 212 4.92 -5.18 -24.67
CA TYR A 212 3.75 -4.80 -25.44
C TYR A 212 2.56 -5.70 -25.07
N GLY A 213 1.44 -5.09 -24.70
CA GLY A 213 0.21 -5.75 -24.33
C GLY A 213 0.11 -6.22 -22.88
N ARG A 214 1.21 -6.42 -22.15
CA ARG A 214 1.17 -6.75 -20.70
C ARG A 214 2.45 -6.37 -19.99
N THR A 215 2.36 -6.21 -18.66
CA THR A 215 3.50 -5.93 -17.78
C THR A 215 3.73 -7.12 -16.86
N ILE A 216 4.98 -7.46 -16.59
CA ILE A 216 5.36 -8.45 -15.58
C ILE A 216 6.30 -7.78 -14.58
N ALA A 217 5.92 -7.80 -13.30
CA ALA A 217 6.84 -7.49 -12.22
C ALA A 217 7.26 -8.80 -11.53
N LEU A 218 8.55 -8.92 -11.22
CA LEU A 218 9.12 -10.01 -10.44
C LEU A 218 9.67 -9.44 -9.15
N LEU A 219 9.13 -9.89 -8.03
CA LEU A 219 9.58 -9.48 -6.70
C LEU A 219 10.37 -10.64 -6.09
N PRO A 220 11.67 -10.48 -5.82
CA PRO A 220 12.50 -11.56 -5.34
C PRO A 220 12.15 -11.90 -3.88
N LEU A 221 11.81 -13.14 -3.63
CA LEU A 221 11.65 -13.69 -2.30
C LEU A 221 12.92 -14.45 -1.93
N GLU A 222 12.93 -15.75 -2.07
CA GLU A 222 14.14 -16.54 -1.94
C GLU A 222 14.95 -16.55 -3.25
N ALA A 223 16.18 -17.07 -3.22
CA ALA A 223 17.07 -17.11 -4.38
C ALA A 223 16.44 -17.75 -5.63
N HIS A 224 15.53 -18.70 -5.45
CA HIS A 224 14.84 -19.45 -6.51
C HIS A 224 13.31 -19.34 -6.42
N LEU A 225 12.80 -18.28 -5.78
CA LEU A 225 11.39 -18.01 -5.62
C LEU A 225 11.12 -16.53 -5.86
N THR A 226 10.12 -16.23 -6.71
CA THR A 226 9.62 -14.86 -6.92
C THR A 226 8.12 -14.78 -6.72
N ASN A 227 7.65 -13.67 -6.21
CA ASN A 227 6.27 -13.27 -6.44
C ASN A 227 6.20 -12.63 -7.83
N THR A 228 5.34 -13.17 -8.66
CA THR A 228 5.17 -12.76 -10.05
C THR A 228 3.86 -12.01 -10.19
N VAL A 229 3.93 -10.77 -10.65
CA VAL A 229 2.78 -9.89 -10.86
C VAL A 229 2.58 -9.69 -12.36
N ILE A 230 1.48 -10.19 -12.90
CA ILE A 230 1.15 -10.09 -14.33
C ILE A 230 0.00 -9.10 -14.48
N THR A 231 0.19 -8.02 -15.21
CA THR A 231 -0.86 -7.03 -15.49
C THR A 231 -1.24 -7.08 -16.95
N VAL A 232 -2.52 -7.31 -17.22
CA VAL A 232 -3.11 -7.37 -18.57
C VAL A 232 -4.27 -6.40 -18.69
N ASP A 233 -4.71 -6.10 -19.91
CA ASP A 233 -5.97 -5.41 -20.14
C ASP A 233 -7.14 -6.29 -19.62
N SER A 234 -8.17 -5.67 -19.06
CA SER A 234 -9.22 -6.43 -18.35
C SER A 234 -10.03 -7.36 -19.27
N ASP A 235 -10.10 -7.08 -20.55
CA ASP A 235 -10.71 -7.96 -21.57
C ASP A 235 -9.89 -9.24 -21.83
N GLN A 236 -8.60 -9.26 -21.49
CA GLN A 236 -7.71 -10.42 -21.58
C GLN A 236 -7.64 -11.24 -20.28
N ALA A 237 -8.27 -10.75 -19.21
CA ALA A 237 -8.17 -11.36 -17.88
C ALA A 237 -8.70 -12.79 -17.84
N ASP A 238 -9.83 -13.07 -18.51
CA ASP A 238 -10.44 -14.40 -18.53
C ASP A 238 -9.59 -15.41 -19.33
N ALA A 239 -8.96 -14.96 -20.43
CA ALA A 239 -8.04 -15.81 -21.20
C ALA A 239 -6.82 -16.19 -20.36
N LEU A 240 -6.26 -15.27 -19.55
CA LEU A 240 -5.14 -15.56 -18.67
C LEU A 240 -5.56 -16.52 -17.52
N ARG A 241 -6.75 -16.32 -16.96
CA ARG A 241 -7.31 -17.16 -15.88
C ARG A 241 -7.56 -18.60 -16.34
N ALA A 242 -7.86 -18.80 -17.63
CA ALA A 242 -8.11 -20.12 -18.21
C ALA A 242 -6.86 -20.94 -18.52
N LEU A 243 -5.66 -20.36 -18.37
CA LEU A 243 -4.41 -21.10 -18.59
C LEU A 243 -4.20 -22.13 -17.49
N SER A 244 -3.63 -23.31 -17.89
CA SER A 244 -3.13 -24.26 -16.89
C SER A 244 -1.91 -23.68 -16.15
N PRO A 245 -1.56 -24.19 -14.97
CA PRO A 245 -0.36 -23.79 -14.24
C PRO A 245 0.90 -23.80 -15.09
N GLU A 246 1.09 -24.86 -15.88
CA GLU A 246 2.24 -25.07 -16.76
C GLU A 246 2.23 -24.05 -17.91
N ALA A 247 1.06 -23.81 -18.52
CA ALA A 247 0.93 -22.85 -19.63
C ALA A 247 1.18 -21.42 -19.14
N LEU A 248 0.72 -21.08 -17.92
CA LEU A 248 0.98 -19.77 -17.31
C LEU A 248 2.48 -19.59 -17.04
N ALA A 249 3.14 -20.56 -16.42
CA ALA A 249 4.57 -20.54 -16.13
C ALA A 249 5.40 -20.42 -17.42
N ALA A 250 5.12 -21.25 -18.44
CA ALA A 250 5.79 -21.20 -19.74
C ALA A 250 5.60 -19.85 -20.45
N SER A 251 4.40 -19.25 -20.33
CA SER A 251 4.09 -17.93 -20.87
C SER A 251 4.94 -16.82 -20.23
N VAL A 252 5.11 -16.87 -18.91
CA VAL A 252 5.96 -15.93 -18.16
C VAL A 252 7.42 -16.14 -18.49
N GLN A 253 7.90 -17.39 -18.46
CA GLN A 253 9.27 -17.75 -18.80
C GLN A 253 9.67 -17.25 -20.21
N LYS A 254 8.82 -17.50 -21.19
CA LYS A 254 9.03 -17.04 -22.58
C LYS A 254 9.13 -15.51 -22.65
N GLN A 255 8.26 -14.80 -21.97
CA GLN A 255 8.25 -13.33 -21.97
C GLN A 255 9.51 -12.74 -21.32
N LEU A 256 10.04 -13.41 -20.31
CA LEU A 256 11.29 -13.04 -19.62
C LEU A 256 12.55 -13.44 -20.42
N GLY A 257 12.42 -14.09 -21.59
CA GLY A 257 13.54 -14.57 -22.39
C GLY A 257 14.40 -15.58 -21.63
N ASN A 258 13.78 -16.47 -20.86
CA ASN A 258 14.42 -17.48 -20.01
C ASN A 258 15.41 -16.92 -18.97
N ARG A 259 15.28 -15.66 -18.57
CA ARG A 259 16.20 -14.97 -17.66
C ARG A 259 16.36 -15.68 -16.30
N LEU A 260 15.30 -16.30 -15.80
CA LEU A 260 15.30 -17.08 -14.55
C LEU A 260 15.33 -18.60 -14.79
N GLY A 261 15.56 -19.05 -16.04
CA GLY A 261 15.55 -20.46 -16.41
C GLY A 261 14.13 -21.02 -16.45
N GLU A 262 13.99 -22.30 -16.14
CA GLU A 262 12.69 -22.99 -16.05
C GLU A 262 11.88 -22.43 -14.89
N MET A 263 10.58 -22.21 -15.12
CA MET A 263 9.67 -21.62 -14.14
C MET A 263 8.49 -22.56 -13.87
N GLU A 264 8.06 -22.60 -12.62
CA GLU A 264 6.94 -23.40 -12.11
C GLU A 264 6.03 -22.57 -11.22
N LEU A 265 4.71 -22.64 -11.42
CA LEU A 265 3.72 -22.04 -10.55
C LEU A 265 3.57 -22.86 -9.26
N VAL A 266 3.76 -22.24 -8.09
CA VAL A 266 3.76 -22.94 -6.78
C VAL A 266 2.76 -22.35 -5.78
N SER A 267 1.86 -21.51 -6.22
CA SER A 267 0.79 -20.93 -5.38
C SER A 267 -0.51 -20.78 -6.16
N ASP A 268 -1.59 -20.47 -5.45
CA ASP A 268 -2.80 -19.97 -6.09
C ASP A 268 -2.54 -18.65 -6.83
N VAL A 269 -3.37 -18.38 -7.84
CA VAL A 269 -3.34 -17.14 -8.63
C VAL A 269 -4.47 -16.23 -8.16
N HIS A 270 -4.12 -15.09 -7.60
CA HIS A 270 -5.07 -14.08 -7.16
C HIS A 270 -5.19 -12.97 -8.21
N ALA A 271 -6.41 -12.46 -8.43
CA ALA A 271 -6.68 -11.44 -9.45
C ALA A 271 -7.32 -10.19 -8.82
N TYR A 272 -6.80 -9.01 -9.20
CA TYR A 272 -7.24 -7.72 -8.67
C TYR A 272 -7.45 -6.71 -9.80
N PRO A 273 -8.66 -6.10 -9.93
CA PRO A 273 -8.85 -4.96 -10.82
C PRO A 273 -8.05 -3.76 -10.32
N LEU A 274 -7.42 -3.04 -11.24
CA LEU A 274 -6.58 -1.89 -10.92
C LEU A 274 -7.40 -0.60 -11.00
N VAL A 275 -7.59 0.03 -9.84
CA VAL A 275 -8.28 1.31 -9.70
C VAL A 275 -7.42 2.22 -8.82
N GLY A 276 -7.11 3.41 -9.33
CA GLY A 276 -6.50 4.49 -8.54
C GLY A 276 -7.57 5.40 -7.94
N MET A 277 -7.27 6.00 -6.80
CA MET A 277 -8.16 6.97 -6.16
C MET A 277 -7.33 8.00 -5.38
N ILE A 278 -7.70 9.27 -5.48
CA ILE A 278 -7.17 10.32 -4.61
C ILE A 278 -8.34 11.18 -4.11
N ALA A 279 -8.44 11.35 -2.80
CA ALA A 279 -9.44 12.22 -2.20
C ALA A 279 -9.11 13.69 -2.48
N GLN A 280 -10.13 14.52 -2.65
CA GLN A 280 -9.95 15.97 -2.87
C GLN A 280 -9.33 16.65 -1.65
N ARG A 281 -9.66 16.13 -0.45
CA ARG A 281 -9.09 16.50 0.86
C ARG A 281 -9.13 15.31 1.80
N CYS A 282 -8.25 15.29 2.80
CA CYS A 282 -8.17 14.17 3.76
C CYS A 282 -8.94 14.43 5.07
N TYR A 283 -9.77 15.44 5.16
CA TYR A 283 -10.53 15.73 6.38
C TYR A 283 -11.88 16.39 6.12
N ALA A 284 -12.76 16.27 7.11
CA ALA A 284 -14.00 17.04 7.24
C ALA A 284 -14.21 17.40 8.72
N THR A 285 -15.40 17.88 9.10
CA THR A 285 -15.71 18.18 10.50
C THR A 285 -15.46 16.94 11.38
N ARG A 286 -14.56 17.07 12.35
CA ARG A 286 -14.18 16.02 13.31
C ARG A 286 -13.86 14.68 12.69
N SER A 287 -13.33 14.68 11.48
CA SER A 287 -13.00 13.44 10.77
C SER A 287 -11.80 13.58 9.85
N ALA A 288 -11.06 12.48 9.67
CA ALA A 288 -9.95 12.39 8.73
C ALA A 288 -9.96 11.05 7.98
N LEU A 289 -9.30 11.05 6.81
CA LEU A 289 -9.08 9.86 5.99
C LEU A 289 -7.62 9.44 6.11
N ILE A 290 -7.37 8.13 6.27
CA ILE A 290 -6.02 7.55 6.27
C ILE A 290 -5.96 6.35 5.33
N GLY A 291 -4.75 5.97 4.94
CA GLY A 291 -4.55 4.83 4.04
C GLY A 291 -5.22 5.00 2.69
N ASP A 292 -5.72 3.91 2.14
CA ASP A 292 -6.39 3.89 0.82
C ASP A 292 -7.73 4.66 0.80
N ALA A 293 -8.30 5.02 1.95
CA ALA A 293 -9.47 5.92 1.99
C ALA A 293 -9.10 7.36 1.60
N ALA A 294 -7.85 7.76 1.82
CA ALA A 294 -7.29 9.04 1.40
C ALA A 294 -6.67 8.95 0.01
N VAL A 295 -5.78 7.96 -0.22
CA VAL A 295 -5.07 7.78 -1.51
C VAL A 295 -4.82 6.30 -1.79
N GLY A 296 -5.53 5.74 -2.76
CA GLY A 296 -5.32 4.40 -3.30
C GLY A 296 -4.52 4.46 -4.60
N MET A 297 -3.27 4.00 -4.59
CA MET A 297 -2.36 4.09 -5.74
C MET A 297 -2.34 2.81 -6.58
N HIS A 298 -1.87 2.95 -7.83
CA HIS A 298 -1.49 1.81 -8.65
C HIS A 298 -0.25 1.12 -8.04
N PRO A 299 -0.20 -0.21 -8.01
CA PRO A 299 0.86 -0.95 -7.30
C PRO A 299 2.25 -0.87 -7.96
N VAL A 300 2.38 -0.44 -9.23
CA VAL A 300 3.64 -0.44 -10.00
C VAL A 300 4.81 0.28 -9.29
N THR A 301 4.53 1.28 -8.48
CA THR A 301 5.55 2.02 -7.74
C THR A 301 5.71 1.56 -6.29
N ALA A 302 4.92 0.56 -5.86
CA ALA A 302 4.93 0.00 -4.49
C ALA A 302 4.75 1.04 -3.35
N HIS A 303 4.19 2.23 -3.65
CA HIS A 303 4.07 3.31 -2.66
C HIS A 303 2.75 3.30 -1.87
N GLY A 304 1.72 2.55 -2.29
CA GLY A 304 0.40 2.62 -1.67
C GLY A 304 0.41 2.34 -0.18
N PHE A 305 0.96 1.21 0.23
CA PHE A 305 1.08 0.86 1.65
C PHE A 305 1.95 1.85 2.43
N ASN A 306 3.14 2.18 1.88
CA ASN A 306 4.09 3.10 2.53
C ASN A 306 3.45 4.48 2.79
N LEU A 307 2.70 4.98 1.82
CA LEU A 307 1.97 6.25 1.94
C LEU A 307 0.82 6.15 2.95
N GLY A 308 0.11 5.02 2.97
CA GLY A 308 -0.96 4.75 3.93
C GLY A 308 -0.44 4.71 5.37
N LEU A 309 0.69 4.02 5.61
CA LEU A 309 1.35 3.97 6.92
C LEU A 309 1.86 5.34 7.36
N ALA A 310 2.49 6.09 6.44
CA ALA A 310 2.95 7.46 6.71
C ALA A 310 1.79 8.42 7.01
N SER A 311 0.61 8.23 6.41
CA SER A 311 -0.58 9.01 6.71
C SER A 311 -1.06 8.80 8.15
N ALA A 312 -1.10 7.53 8.60
CA ALA A 312 -1.46 7.16 9.96
C ALA A 312 -0.47 7.75 10.98
N ASP A 313 0.85 7.57 10.75
CA ASP A 313 1.92 8.12 11.59
C ASP A 313 1.86 9.65 11.68
N THR A 314 1.63 10.34 10.56
CA THR A 314 1.57 11.81 10.54
C THR A 314 0.38 12.33 11.34
N LEU A 315 -0.80 11.75 11.15
CA LEU A 315 -2.00 12.16 11.90
C LEU A 315 -1.87 11.82 13.38
N ALA A 316 -1.37 10.62 13.70
CA ALA A 316 -1.19 10.18 15.09
C ALA A 316 -0.29 11.13 15.90
N LYS A 317 0.84 11.56 15.32
CA LYS A 317 1.74 12.53 15.97
C LYS A 317 1.05 13.85 16.29
N LEU A 318 0.22 14.35 15.37
CA LEU A 318 -0.53 15.59 15.59
C LEU A 318 -1.61 15.42 16.67
N VAL A 319 -2.31 14.30 16.67
CA VAL A 319 -3.35 13.97 17.66
C VAL A 319 -2.75 13.83 19.06
N ILE A 320 -1.67 13.08 19.20
CA ILE A 320 -0.96 12.88 20.48
C ILE A 320 -0.45 14.21 21.04
N GLU A 321 0.14 15.05 20.19
CA GLU A 321 0.65 16.34 20.62
C GLU A 321 -0.49 17.29 21.07
N ALA A 322 -1.63 17.29 20.36
CA ALA A 322 -2.79 18.05 20.75
C ALA A 322 -3.36 17.58 22.09
N ALA A 323 -3.48 16.25 22.29
CA ALA A 323 -3.95 15.67 23.54
C ALA A 323 -3.05 16.03 24.72
N ARG A 324 -1.71 15.93 24.55
CA ARG A 324 -0.75 16.32 25.60
C ARG A 324 -0.84 17.79 26.00
N GLN A 325 -1.25 18.64 25.06
CA GLN A 325 -1.47 20.07 25.30
C GLN A 325 -2.88 20.41 25.79
N GLY A 326 -3.74 19.41 26.02
CA GLY A 326 -5.14 19.61 26.39
C GLY A 326 -5.97 20.31 25.30
N LYS A 327 -5.53 20.23 24.03
CA LYS A 327 -6.22 20.81 22.88
C LYS A 327 -7.19 19.82 22.24
N ASP A 328 -8.15 20.34 21.50
CA ASP A 328 -9.09 19.51 20.73
C ASP A 328 -8.33 18.70 19.64
N ILE A 329 -8.36 17.37 19.75
CA ILE A 329 -7.72 16.43 18.85
C ILE A 329 -8.33 16.42 17.44
N ALA A 330 -9.53 16.99 17.28
CA ALA A 330 -10.25 17.12 16.02
C ALA A 330 -10.38 18.59 15.56
N ALA A 331 -9.57 19.50 16.13
CA ALA A 331 -9.58 20.89 15.75
C ALA A 331 -9.36 21.06 14.22
N PRO A 332 -10.14 21.93 13.54
CA PRO A 332 -10.02 22.15 12.09
C PRO A 332 -8.59 22.49 11.65
N ALA A 333 -7.86 23.26 12.46
CA ALA A 333 -6.48 23.64 12.18
C ALA A 333 -5.53 22.42 12.18
N LEU A 334 -5.71 21.48 13.12
CA LEU A 334 -4.94 20.23 13.19
C LEU A 334 -5.21 19.37 11.96
N LEU A 335 -6.48 19.16 11.63
CA LEU A 335 -6.88 18.31 10.51
C LEU A 335 -6.44 18.92 9.16
N SER A 336 -6.50 20.23 9.01
CA SER A 336 -5.97 20.94 7.83
C SER A 336 -4.44 20.83 7.73
N GLN A 337 -3.72 20.87 8.86
CA GLN A 337 -2.28 20.66 8.89
C GLN A 337 -1.91 19.23 8.46
N TYR A 338 -2.67 18.23 8.90
CA TYR A 338 -2.53 16.85 8.46
C TYR A 338 -2.72 16.73 6.94
N ASP A 339 -3.83 17.26 6.42
CA ASP A 339 -4.14 17.24 4.99
C ASP A 339 -3.01 17.85 4.16
N THR A 340 -2.53 19.04 4.54
CA THR A 340 -1.43 19.71 3.86
C THR A 340 -0.17 18.87 3.84
N LYS A 341 0.24 18.31 4.99
CA LYS A 341 1.44 17.47 5.09
C LYS A 341 1.32 16.20 4.26
N HIS A 342 0.18 15.51 4.34
CA HIS A 342 -0.04 14.26 3.61
C HIS A 342 -0.13 14.50 2.10
N MET A 343 -0.95 15.45 1.66
CA MET A 343 -1.18 15.73 0.24
C MET A 343 0.05 16.29 -0.47
N LEU A 344 0.93 17.01 0.23
CA LEU A 344 2.20 17.49 -0.32
C LEU A 344 3.08 16.33 -0.83
N HIS A 345 3.03 15.17 -0.20
CA HIS A 345 3.76 13.97 -0.61
C HIS A 345 2.93 13.07 -1.52
N ALA A 346 1.64 12.93 -1.24
CA ALA A 346 0.76 12.01 -1.95
C ALA A 346 0.47 12.44 -3.39
N LYS A 347 0.15 13.73 -3.62
CA LYS A 347 -0.22 14.24 -4.95
C LYS A 347 0.89 14.04 -6.00
N PRO A 348 2.16 14.44 -5.75
CA PRO A 348 3.23 14.21 -6.72
C PRO A 348 3.44 12.72 -7.04
N LEU A 349 3.40 11.85 -6.03
CA LEU A 349 3.54 10.40 -6.21
C LEU A 349 2.38 9.83 -7.03
N TYR A 350 1.14 10.20 -6.71
CA TYR A 350 -0.06 9.74 -7.41
C TYR A 350 -0.03 10.14 -8.89
N HIS A 351 0.16 11.43 -9.18
CA HIS A 351 0.18 11.93 -10.55
C HIS A 351 1.42 11.46 -11.32
N GLY A 352 2.59 11.41 -10.68
CA GLY A 352 3.81 10.88 -11.27
C GLY A 352 3.68 9.40 -11.67
N THR A 353 3.10 8.58 -10.80
CA THR A 353 2.80 7.16 -11.10
C THR A 353 1.86 7.04 -12.29
N ASN A 354 0.78 7.83 -12.34
CA ASN A 354 -0.18 7.80 -13.44
C ASN A 354 0.45 8.24 -14.77
N MET A 355 1.31 9.26 -14.74
CA MET A 355 2.06 9.69 -15.95
C MET A 355 3.02 8.61 -16.45
N LEU A 356 3.75 7.96 -15.55
CA LEU A 356 4.63 6.83 -15.90
C LEU A 356 3.84 5.69 -16.52
N LEU A 357 2.75 5.28 -15.86
CA LEU A 357 1.88 4.22 -16.39
C LEU A 357 1.38 4.56 -17.78
N LYS A 358 0.81 5.73 -17.97
CA LYS A 358 0.33 6.18 -19.29
C LYS A 358 1.43 6.13 -20.33
N LEU A 359 2.64 6.60 -20.01
CA LEU A 359 3.78 6.54 -20.94
C LEU A 359 4.19 5.11 -21.26
N PHE A 360 4.26 4.22 -20.25
CA PHE A 360 4.75 2.85 -20.42
C PHE A 360 3.71 1.87 -20.97
N THR A 361 2.44 2.22 -20.94
CA THR A 361 1.35 1.41 -21.49
C THR A 361 0.84 1.90 -22.86
N ASP A 362 1.20 3.12 -23.28
CA ASP A 362 0.83 3.67 -24.58
C ASP A 362 1.70 3.03 -25.68
N GLU A 363 1.11 2.28 -26.59
CA GLU A 363 1.82 1.53 -27.65
C GLU A 363 2.09 2.33 -28.94
N THR A 364 1.74 3.61 -28.95
CA THR A 364 2.00 4.47 -30.11
C THR A 364 3.49 4.64 -30.38
N PRO A 365 3.91 4.78 -31.65
CA PRO A 365 5.31 4.96 -31.99
C PRO A 365 5.98 6.15 -31.26
N PRO A 366 5.34 7.32 -31.09
CA PRO A 366 5.91 8.42 -30.32
C PRO A 366 6.14 8.06 -28.83
N ALA A 367 5.21 7.33 -28.21
CA ALA A 367 5.35 6.91 -26.82
C ALA A 367 6.49 5.91 -26.63
N LYS A 368 6.66 4.98 -27.56
CA LYS A 368 7.80 4.03 -27.57
C LYS A 368 9.15 4.74 -27.66
N LEU A 369 9.25 5.79 -28.50
CA LEU A 369 10.45 6.61 -28.61
C LEU A 369 10.70 7.39 -27.31
N LEU A 370 9.66 8.03 -26.76
CA LEU A 370 9.74 8.81 -25.54
C LEU A 370 10.14 7.95 -24.32
N ARG A 371 9.62 6.71 -24.21
CA ARG A 371 10.06 5.74 -23.17
C ARG A 371 11.58 5.53 -23.22
N GLY A 372 12.12 5.26 -24.41
CA GLY A 372 13.56 5.06 -24.58
C GLY A 372 14.38 6.28 -24.13
N MET A 373 13.90 7.49 -24.44
CA MET A 373 14.53 8.72 -23.99
C MET A 373 14.42 8.90 -22.46
N VAL A 374 13.24 8.71 -21.89
CA VAL A 374 13.03 8.81 -20.42
C VAL A 374 13.94 7.85 -19.67
N LEU A 375 14.02 6.58 -20.08
CA LEU A 375 14.90 5.60 -19.46
C LEU A 375 16.38 6.01 -19.55
N ARG A 376 16.83 6.50 -20.71
CA ARG A 376 18.22 6.97 -20.88
C ARG A 376 18.51 8.20 -20.03
N VAL A 377 17.62 9.18 -20.02
CA VAL A 377 17.74 10.39 -19.21
C VAL A 377 17.78 10.02 -17.72
N SER A 378 16.85 9.19 -17.26
CA SER A 378 16.78 8.76 -15.85
C SER A 378 18.03 7.99 -15.40
N ASN A 379 18.67 7.23 -16.29
CA ASN A 379 19.87 6.47 -15.96
C ASN A 379 21.16 7.33 -16.00
N ASN A 380 21.20 8.33 -16.90
CA ASN A 380 22.40 9.14 -17.15
C ASN A 380 22.41 10.49 -16.41
N LEU A 381 21.33 10.87 -15.73
CA LEU A 381 21.26 12.06 -14.90
C LEU A 381 21.35 11.67 -13.42
N PRO A 382 22.55 11.76 -12.79
CA PRO A 382 22.76 11.35 -11.41
C PRO A 382 21.77 11.99 -10.42
N PRO A 383 21.40 13.29 -10.51
CA PRO A 383 20.44 13.89 -9.61
C PRO A 383 19.05 13.27 -9.71
N LEU A 384 18.58 12.96 -10.92
CA LEU A 384 17.28 12.34 -11.16
C LEU A 384 17.27 10.88 -10.66
N LYS A 385 18.32 10.13 -10.95
CA LYS A 385 18.48 8.76 -10.46
C LYS A 385 18.50 8.74 -8.93
N LYS A 386 19.24 9.64 -8.30
CA LYS A 386 19.29 9.79 -6.83
C LYS A 386 17.92 10.15 -6.26
N LEU A 387 17.14 11.00 -6.93
CA LEU A 387 15.78 11.34 -6.51
C LEU A 387 14.86 10.11 -6.55
N ILE A 388 14.90 9.34 -7.64
CA ILE A 388 14.09 8.11 -7.79
C ILE A 388 14.51 7.08 -6.73
N THR A 389 15.81 6.85 -6.54
CA THR A 389 16.32 5.93 -5.50
C THR A 389 15.85 6.36 -4.12
N ARG A 390 15.88 7.66 -3.80
CA ARG A 390 15.33 8.20 -2.54
C ARG A 390 13.85 7.91 -2.37
N GLN A 391 13.08 7.93 -3.44
CA GLN A 391 11.66 7.55 -3.39
C GLN A 391 11.48 6.04 -3.14
N LEU A 392 12.36 5.20 -3.67
CA LEU A 392 12.32 3.75 -3.46
C LEU A 392 12.77 3.36 -2.04
N THR A 393 13.72 4.07 -1.47
CA THR A 393 14.24 3.79 -0.12
C THR A 393 13.46 4.49 1.00
N GLY A 394 12.74 5.57 0.69
CA GLY A 394 11.91 6.36 1.62
C GLY A 394 12.53 7.67 2.05
#